data_ec9d2783e6d945f6e33fab4d49c29e5d
#
_entry.id   ec9d2783e6d945f6e33fab4d49c29e5d
#
_cell.length_a   1.000
_cell.length_b   1.000
_cell.length_c   1.000
_cell.angle_alpha   90.00
_cell.angle_beta   90.00
_cell.angle_gamma   90.00
#
_symmetry.space_group_name_H-M   'P 1'
#
loop_
_entity.id
_entity.type
_entity.pdbx_description
1 polymer ?
#
loop_
_entity_poly.entity_id
_entity_poly.type
_entity_poly.pdbx_seq_one_letter_code
_entity_poly.pdbx_strand_id
1 'polypeptide(L)'
;MLTVNNAFYDYEGQLALNDVSLEVKTGETLVIMGPNGSGKSTLLKILTGFFPLKGGSYQFKDLNVDKTFLDDPKQAAKLYEQIGFVFQDSDVQLFNMSVREELAFGPQQLGLPPAEVEQRVADCLKLLAIERLADRVPYHLSGGEKKLVAIGSVLTMNPEVFVLDEPFNGLSPYYRTLIVELLAKLHQSGKTIILSSHHFGQIKDICDRVALFSEQHQIQKIMTKAEILNDPAELAHLSVL
;
A
#
# COMPACT_ATOMS: atom_id res chain seq x y z
N MET A 1 12.85 9.79 -2.04
CA MET A 1 12.83 8.33 -2.07
C MET A 1 12.14 7.79 -3.34
N LEU A 2 10.98 8.30 -3.66
CA LEU A 2 10.20 7.92 -4.82
C LEU A 2 9.73 9.17 -5.54
N THR A 3 9.89 9.23 -6.86
CA THR A 3 9.50 10.39 -7.67
C THR A 3 8.81 9.91 -8.95
N VAL A 4 7.64 10.46 -9.21
CA VAL A 4 6.88 10.28 -10.45
C VAL A 4 6.73 11.65 -11.10
N ASN A 5 7.07 11.76 -12.39
CA ASN A 5 6.94 13.01 -13.13
C ASN A 5 6.09 12.81 -14.39
N ASN A 6 5.08 13.65 -14.55
CA ASN A 6 4.19 13.73 -15.69
C ASN A 6 3.65 12.35 -16.13
N ALA A 7 3.27 11.52 -15.15
CA ALA A 7 2.81 10.16 -15.39
C ALA A 7 1.52 10.14 -16.20
N PHE A 8 1.54 9.33 -17.25
CA PHE A 8 0.39 9.04 -18.10
C PHE A 8 0.15 7.53 -18.14
N TYR A 9 -1.12 7.14 -18.01
CA TYR A 9 -1.52 5.74 -18.14
C TYR A 9 -2.97 5.63 -18.60
N ASP A 10 -3.25 4.69 -19.49
CA ASP A 10 -4.60 4.33 -19.93
C ASP A 10 -4.75 2.80 -19.99
N TYR A 11 -5.99 2.31 -19.86
CA TYR A 11 -6.39 0.94 -20.12
C TYR A 11 -7.08 0.90 -21.49
N GLU A 12 -6.37 0.47 -22.53
CA GLU A 12 -6.94 0.32 -23.89
C GLU A 12 -7.67 1.59 -24.38
N GLY A 13 -7.09 2.76 -24.12
CA GLY A 13 -7.64 4.05 -24.48
C GLY A 13 -8.54 4.69 -23.41
N GLN A 14 -8.88 3.98 -22.34
CA GLN A 14 -9.56 4.57 -21.20
C GLN A 14 -8.54 5.19 -20.25
N LEU A 15 -8.54 6.51 -20.18
CA LEU A 15 -7.61 7.29 -19.35
C LEU A 15 -7.72 6.91 -17.86
N ALA A 16 -6.58 6.72 -17.20
CA ALA A 16 -6.51 6.40 -15.78
C ALA A 16 -5.53 7.30 -15.01
N LEU A 17 -4.45 7.79 -15.64
CA LEU A 17 -3.58 8.84 -15.11
C LEU A 17 -3.29 9.86 -16.20
N ASN A 18 -3.39 11.14 -15.85
CA ASN A 18 -3.21 12.27 -16.74
C ASN A 18 -2.29 13.31 -16.10
N ASP A 19 -1.03 13.35 -16.55
CA ASP A 19 -0.04 14.32 -16.07
C ASP A 19 0.14 14.31 -14.53
N VAL A 20 0.26 13.11 -13.95
CA VAL A 20 0.41 12.94 -12.51
C VAL A 20 1.86 13.08 -12.10
N SER A 21 2.16 14.03 -11.20
CA SER A 21 3.49 14.22 -10.61
C SER A 21 3.41 14.11 -9.10
N LEU A 22 4.33 13.34 -8.50
CA LEU A 22 4.32 13.02 -7.08
C LEU A 22 5.73 12.72 -6.58
N GLU A 23 6.08 13.28 -5.41
CA GLU A 23 7.28 12.91 -4.66
C GLU A 23 6.88 12.35 -3.30
N VAL A 24 7.48 11.22 -2.90
CA VAL A 24 7.33 10.61 -1.57
C VAL A 24 8.68 10.55 -0.88
N LYS A 25 8.73 11.06 0.35
CA LYS A 25 9.94 11.08 1.18
C LYS A 25 10.08 9.78 1.97
N THR A 26 11.31 9.47 2.37
CA THR A 26 11.57 8.32 3.26
C THR A 26 10.91 8.54 4.61
N GLY A 27 10.24 7.50 5.13
CA GLY A 27 9.55 7.55 6.43
C GLY A 27 8.23 8.32 6.42
N GLU A 28 7.80 8.84 5.26
CA GLU A 28 6.54 9.58 5.12
C GLU A 28 5.33 8.63 5.03
N THR A 29 4.24 9.03 5.63
CA THR A 29 2.91 8.47 5.35
C THR A 29 2.15 9.40 4.41
N LEU A 30 2.05 9.01 3.14
CA LEU A 30 1.27 9.71 2.11
C LEU A 30 -0.07 9.02 1.91
N VAL A 31 -1.14 9.79 1.98
CA VAL A 31 -2.50 9.31 1.70
C VAL A 31 -2.97 9.85 0.35
N ILE A 32 -3.47 8.95 -0.50
CA ILE A 32 -4.06 9.29 -1.78
C ILE A 32 -5.58 9.28 -1.61
N MET A 33 -6.21 10.43 -1.80
CA MET A 33 -7.66 10.61 -1.70
C MET A 33 -8.26 11.09 -3.01
N GLY A 34 -9.56 10.96 -3.17
CA GLY A 34 -10.31 11.41 -4.35
C GLY A 34 -11.42 10.46 -4.73
N PRO A 35 -12.27 10.81 -5.72
CA PRO A 35 -13.43 10.04 -6.11
C PRO A 35 -13.09 8.64 -6.62
N ASN A 36 -14.09 7.76 -6.63
CA ASN A 36 -13.96 6.44 -7.23
C ASN A 36 -13.68 6.57 -8.74
N GLY A 37 -12.78 5.71 -9.24
CA GLY A 37 -12.38 5.75 -10.65
C GLY A 37 -11.36 6.85 -11.00
N SER A 38 -10.94 7.70 -10.06
CA SER A 38 -10.00 8.82 -10.36
C SER A 38 -8.56 8.40 -10.69
N GLY A 39 -8.20 7.11 -10.53
CA GLY A 39 -6.85 6.62 -10.86
C GLY A 39 -5.98 6.24 -9.66
N LYS A 40 -6.47 6.36 -8.42
CA LYS A 40 -5.71 6.05 -7.19
C LYS A 40 -5.07 4.67 -7.22
N SER A 41 -5.87 3.61 -7.42
CA SER A 41 -5.37 2.23 -7.48
C SER A 41 -4.42 1.99 -8.65
N THR A 42 -4.62 2.71 -9.77
CA THR A 42 -3.72 2.65 -10.92
C THR A 42 -2.36 3.23 -10.56
N LEU A 43 -2.31 4.38 -9.89
CA LEU A 43 -1.06 4.95 -9.41
C LEU A 43 -0.37 3.99 -8.43
N LEU A 44 -1.09 3.44 -7.44
CA LEU A 44 -0.51 2.48 -6.49
C LEU A 44 0.09 1.25 -7.19
N LYS A 45 -0.58 0.71 -8.21
CA LYS A 45 -0.07 -0.42 -9.01
C LYS A 45 1.17 -0.06 -9.85
N ILE A 46 1.27 1.17 -10.33
CA ILE A 46 2.48 1.66 -11.02
C ILE A 46 3.64 1.79 -10.03
N LEU A 47 3.40 2.39 -8.85
CA LEU A 47 4.42 2.54 -7.82
C LEU A 47 5.00 1.21 -7.35
N THR A 48 4.21 0.14 -7.43
CA THR A 48 4.64 -1.21 -7.06
C THR A 48 5.17 -2.04 -8.23
N GLY A 49 5.21 -1.47 -9.44
CA GLY A 49 5.74 -2.15 -10.63
C GLY A 49 4.80 -3.16 -11.28
N PHE A 50 3.50 -3.23 -10.89
CA PHE A 50 2.54 -4.08 -11.59
C PHE A 50 2.28 -3.60 -13.03
N PHE A 51 2.37 -2.30 -13.25
CA PHE A 51 2.23 -1.70 -14.57
C PHE A 51 3.39 -0.74 -14.86
N PRO A 52 4.01 -0.81 -16.04
CA PRO A 52 4.92 0.22 -16.49
C PRO A 52 4.14 1.48 -16.85
N LEU A 53 4.72 2.66 -16.65
CA LEU A 53 4.18 3.90 -17.18
C LEU A 53 4.13 3.85 -18.73
N LYS A 54 3.09 4.45 -19.31
CA LYS A 54 2.98 4.68 -20.76
C LYS A 54 3.58 6.03 -21.17
N GLY A 55 3.67 6.99 -20.25
CA GLY A 55 4.33 8.27 -20.44
C GLY A 55 4.79 8.85 -19.11
N GLY A 56 5.75 9.78 -19.15
CA GLY A 56 6.40 10.32 -17.98
C GLY A 56 7.56 9.47 -17.47
N SER A 57 7.93 9.61 -16.18
CA SER A 57 9.01 8.86 -15.57
C SER A 57 8.66 8.45 -14.14
N TYR A 58 9.20 7.31 -13.71
CA TYR A 58 9.14 6.84 -12.34
C TYR A 58 10.53 6.44 -11.86
N GLN A 59 10.97 7.03 -10.76
CA GLN A 59 12.23 6.74 -10.11
C GLN A 59 11.98 6.31 -8.66
N PHE A 60 12.56 5.19 -8.28
CA PHE A 60 12.59 4.70 -6.90
C PHE A 60 14.04 4.60 -6.44
N LYS A 61 14.47 5.49 -5.52
CA LYS A 61 15.88 5.67 -5.16
C LYS A 61 16.74 5.90 -6.42
N ASP A 62 17.71 5.02 -6.66
CA ASP A 62 18.59 5.06 -7.83
C ASP A 62 18.05 4.21 -9.02
N LEU A 63 16.87 3.60 -8.87
CA LEU A 63 16.25 2.75 -9.88
C LEU A 63 15.33 3.58 -10.78
N ASN A 64 15.60 3.57 -12.08
CA ASN A 64 14.65 4.10 -13.07
C ASN A 64 13.68 2.99 -13.46
N VAL A 65 12.43 3.10 -13.04
CA VAL A 65 11.43 2.04 -13.18
C VAL A 65 10.61 2.28 -14.44
N ASP A 66 11.09 1.76 -15.54
CA ASP A 66 10.41 1.76 -16.83
C ASP A 66 10.00 0.34 -17.25
N LYS A 67 9.44 0.22 -18.46
CA LYS A 67 9.04 -1.07 -18.99
C LYS A 67 10.23 -2.03 -19.12
N THR A 68 11.39 -1.56 -19.59
CA THR A 68 12.59 -2.38 -19.76
C THR A 68 13.09 -2.92 -18.41
N PHE A 69 13.06 -2.07 -17.37
CA PHE A 69 13.39 -2.46 -16.01
C PHE A 69 12.44 -3.56 -15.48
N LEU A 70 11.13 -3.42 -15.71
CA LEU A 70 10.11 -4.37 -15.23
C LEU A 70 10.09 -5.68 -16.05
N ASP A 71 10.44 -5.64 -17.32
CA ASP A 71 10.55 -6.83 -18.20
C ASP A 71 11.76 -7.71 -17.84
N ASP A 72 12.75 -7.19 -17.10
CA ASP A 72 13.88 -7.98 -16.57
C ASP A 72 13.55 -8.48 -15.14
N PRO A 73 13.34 -9.80 -14.94
CA PRO A 73 12.98 -10.34 -13.63
C PRO A 73 13.97 -10.03 -12.51
N LYS A 74 15.28 -9.92 -12.83
CA LYS A 74 16.31 -9.60 -11.84
C LYS A 74 16.27 -8.13 -11.40
N GLN A 75 15.91 -7.24 -12.31
CA GLN A 75 15.76 -5.83 -11.98
C GLN A 75 14.45 -5.61 -11.23
N ALA A 76 13.33 -6.19 -11.70
CA ALA A 76 12.04 -6.10 -11.05
C ALA A 76 12.07 -6.65 -9.61
N ALA A 77 12.81 -7.75 -9.36
CA ALA A 77 12.97 -8.30 -8.02
C ALA A 77 13.53 -7.26 -7.02
N LYS A 78 14.46 -6.38 -7.43
CA LYS A 78 15.00 -5.32 -6.58
C LYS A 78 13.95 -4.34 -6.10
N LEU A 79 12.91 -4.10 -6.91
CA LEU A 79 11.76 -3.26 -6.53
C LEU A 79 10.83 -4.01 -5.58
N TYR A 80 10.50 -5.26 -5.90
CA TYR A 80 9.56 -6.09 -5.14
C TYR A 80 10.07 -6.45 -3.74
N GLU A 81 11.38 -6.53 -3.54
CA GLU A 81 12.00 -6.70 -2.22
C GLU A 81 11.81 -5.48 -1.32
N GLN A 82 11.69 -4.28 -1.91
CA GLN A 82 11.68 -3.02 -1.18
C GLN A 82 10.27 -2.41 -1.05
N ILE A 83 9.34 -2.76 -1.94
CA ILE A 83 7.97 -2.24 -1.94
C ILE A 83 6.98 -3.39 -1.82
N GLY A 84 6.26 -3.43 -0.72
CA GLY A 84 5.17 -4.39 -0.50
C GLY A 84 3.81 -3.79 -0.83
N PHE A 85 2.93 -4.57 -1.45
CA PHE A 85 1.58 -4.15 -1.84
C PHE A 85 0.50 -4.97 -1.14
N VAL A 86 -0.49 -4.29 -0.59
CA VAL A 86 -1.71 -4.90 -0.02
C VAL A 86 -2.89 -4.51 -0.89
N PHE A 87 -3.53 -5.52 -1.48
CA PHE A 87 -4.69 -5.32 -2.35
C PHE A 87 -5.94 -4.89 -1.56
N GLN A 88 -6.82 -4.13 -2.24
CA GLN A 88 -8.12 -3.76 -1.70
C GLN A 88 -8.95 -5.01 -1.37
N ASP A 89 -9.01 -5.97 -2.28
CA ASP A 89 -9.64 -7.28 -2.06
C ASP A 89 -8.57 -8.28 -1.60
N SER A 90 -8.70 -8.76 -0.37
CA SER A 90 -7.79 -9.74 0.20
C SER A 90 -7.91 -11.12 -0.45
N ASP A 91 -9.05 -11.46 -1.06
CA ASP A 91 -9.26 -12.76 -1.70
C ASP A 91 -8.40 -12.94 -2.96
N VAL A 92 -7.99 -11.85 -3.62
CA VAL A 92 -7.06 -11.92 -4.76
C VAL A 92 -5.60 -12.05 -4.34
N GLN A 93 -5.29 -11.82 -3.06
CA GLN A 93 -3.93 -11.90 -2.53
C GLN A 93 -3.64 -13.24 -1.85
N LEU A 94 -4.64 -13.83 -1.16
CA LEU A 94 -4.49 -15.00 -0.30
C LEU A 94 -4.77 -16.29 -1.09
N PHE A 95 -3.79 -17.18 -1.19
CA PHE A 95 -3.89 -18.38 -2.04
C PHE A 95 -3.31 -19.67 -1.41
N ASN A 96 -2.64 -19.58 -0.25
CA ASN A 96 -2.05 -20.74 0.42
C ASN A 96 -3.07 -21.53 1.24
N MET A 97 -2.69 -22.74 1.66
CA MET A 97 -3.58 -23.68 2.36
C MET A 97 -3.71 -23.37 3.85
N SER A 98 -2.84 -22.54 4.42
CA SER A 98 -2.91 -22.07 5.79
C SER A 98 -2.39 -20.63 5.91
N VAL A 99 -2.82 -19.94 6.99
CA VAL A 99 -2.29 -18.60 7.31
C VAL A 99 -0.77 -18.65 7.51
N ARG A 100 -0.25 -19.69 8.15
CA ARG A 100 1.19 -19.88 8.35
C ARG A 100 1.93 -19.92 7.02
N GLU A 101 1.44 -20.72 6.07
CA GLU A 101 2.03 -20.80 4.72
C GLU A 101 1.93 -19.48 3.97
N GLU A 102 0.80 -18.77 4.11
CA GLU A 102 0.60 -17.46 3.51
C GLU A 102 1.63 -16.44 4.01
N LEU A 103 1.89 -16.40 5.32
CA LEU A 103 2.88 -15.52 5.93
C LEU A 103 4.33 -15.93 5.58
N ALA A 104 4.56 -17.23 5.36
CA ALA A 104 5.89 -17.75 5.02
C ALA A 104 6.28 -17.54 3.55
N PHE A 105 5.29 -17.43 2.67
CA PHE A 105 5.50 -17.43 1.23
C PHE A 105 6.47 -16.34 0.75
N GLY A 106 6.24 -15.07 1.12
CA GLY A 106 7.10 -13.96 0.74
C GLY A 106 8.56 -14.14 1.18
N PRO A 107 8.84 -14.37 2.47
CA PRO A 107 10.18 -14.65 2.97
C PRO A 107 10.88 -15.83 2.29
N GLN A 108 10.14 -16.90 1.94
CA GLN A 108 10.68 -18.04 1.19
C GLN A 108 11.09 -17.63 -0.24
N GLN A 109 10.27 -16.81 -0.92
CA GLN A 109 10.61 -16.30 -2.26
C GLN A 109 11.83 -15.37 -2.24
N LEU A 110 12.06 -14.67 -1.11
CA LEU A 110 13.30 -13.89 -0.88
C LEU A 110 14.52 -14.78 -0.60
N GLY A 111 14.37 -16.09 -0.52
CA GLY A 111 15.46 -17.04 -0.26
C GLY A 111 15.97 -17.00 1.18
N LEU A 112 15.18 -16.56 2.14
CA LEU A 112 15.59 -16.53 3.54
C LEU A 112 15.76 -17.93 4.11
N PRO A 113 16.70 -18.12 5.09
CA PRO A 113 16.86 -19.40 5.76
C PRO A 113 15.58 -19.86 6.45
N PRO A 114 15.27 -21.17 6.47
CA PRO A 114 14.01 -21.68 7.07
C PRO A 114 13.77 -21.21 8.53
N ALA A 115 14.80 -21.16 9.35
CA ALA A 115 14.70 -20.69 10.73
C ALA A 115 14.31 -19.20 10.83
N GLU A 116 14.78 -18.36 9.91
CA GLU A 116 14.40 -16.95 9.84
C GLU A 116 12.96 -16.78 9.33
N VAL A 117 12.55 -17.58 8.34
CA VAL A 117 11.15 -17.60 7.88
C VAL A 117 10.21 -17.95 9.04
N GLU A 118 10.51 -19.01 9.77
CA GLU A 118 9.69 -19.44 10.91
C GLU A 118 9.62 -18.36 12.00
N GLN A 119 10.74 -17.72 12.32
CA GLN A 119 10.79 -16.62 13.28
C GLN A 119 9.92 -15.43 12.83
N ARG A 120 10.05 -15.00 11.58
CA ARG A 120 9.25 -13.88 11.03
C ARG A 120 7.76 -14.18 11.02
N VAL A 121 7.38 -15.42 10.71
CA VAL A 121 5.98 -15.87 10.77
C VAL A 121 5.46 -15.82 12.20
N ALA A 122 6.20 -16.37 13.17
CA ALA A 122 5.81 -16.36 14.57
C ALA A 122 5.66 -14.93 15.12
N ASP A 123 6.60 -14.05 14.81
CA ASP A 123 6.58 -12.65 15.23
C ASP A 123 5.39 -11.90 14.60
N CYS A 124 5.10 -12.15 13.33
CA CYS A 124 3.97 -11.55 12.63
C CYS A 124 2.63 -12.00 13.21
N LEU A 125 2.44 -13.30 13.43
CA LEU A 125 1.24 -13.85 14.07
C LEU A 125 0.98 -13.19 15.43
N LYS A 126 2.02 -13.06 16.25
CA LYS A 126 1.95 -12.41 17.55
C LYS A 126 1.67 -10.91 17.44
N LEU A 127 2.34 -10.19 16.53
CA LEU A 127 2.15 -8.76 16.33
C LEU A 127 0.71 -8.43 15.95
N LEU A 128 0.08 -9.28 15.11
CA LEU A 128 -1.28 -9.13 14.63
C LEU A 128 -2.32 -9.78 15.57
N ALA A 129 -1.89 -10.46 16.64
CA ALA A 129 -2.74 -11.23 17.57
C ALA A 129 -3.65 -12.26 16.84
N ILE A 130 -3.09 -12.96 15.86
CA ILE A 130 -3.78 -13.95 15.02
C ILE A 130 -3.19 -15.37 15.14
N GLU A 131 -2.45 -15.68 16.22
CA GLU A 131 -1.83 -17.01 16.44
C GLU A 131 -2.86 -18.15 16.33
N ARG A 132 -4.08 -17.90 16.83
CA ARG A 132 -5.21 -18.86 16.74
C ARG A 132 -5.64 -19.20 15.31
N LEU A 133 -5.24 -18.40 14.32
CA LEU A 133 -5.59 -18.57 12.92
C LEU A 133 -4.49 -19.28 12.12
N ALA A 134 -3.31 -19.52 12.71
CA ALA A 134 -2.11 -19.97 12.00
C ALA A 134 -2.33 -21.17 11.07
N ASP A 135 -3.11 -22.15 11.52
CA ASP A 135 -3.37 -23.40 10.80
C ASP A 135 -4.71 -23.38 10.05
N ARG A 136 -5.43 -22.24 10.03
CA ARG A 136 -6.68 -22.08 9.27
C ARG A 136 -6.41 -21.76 7.81
N VAL A 137 -7.31 -22.27 6.96
CA VAL A 137 -7.33 -21.92 5.53
C VAL A 137 -7.80 -20.46 5.39
N PRO A 138 -7.07 -19.59 4.69
CA PRO A 138 -7.44 -18.17 4.54
C PRO A 138 -8.85 -17.96 3.98
N TYR A 139 -9.31 -18.81 3.08
CA TYR A 139 -10.66 -18.74 2.50
C TYR A 139 -11.78 -18.78 3.55
N HIS A 140 -11.57 -19.45 4.67
CA HIS A 140 -12.56 -19.61 5.75
C HIS A 140 -12.53 -18.50 6.81
N LEU A 141 -11.70 -17.48 6.62
CA LEU A 141 -11.56 -16.36 7.53
C LEU A 141 -12.64 -15.30 7.27
N SER A 142 -12.99 -14.51 8.30
CA SER A 142 -13.78 -13.31 8.13
C SER A 142 -13.01 -12.25 7.32
N GLY A 143 -13.72 -11.29 6.71
CA GLY A 143 -13.08 -10.23 5.91
C GLY A 143 -12.00 -9.44 6.67
N GLY A 144 -12.24 -9.16 7.95
CA GLY A 144 -11.24 -8.48 8.80
C GLY A 144 -10.02 -9.35 9.10
N GLU A 145 -10.21 -10.66 9.35
CA GLU A 145 -9.11 -11.61 9.53
C GLU A 145 -8.30 -11.77 8.24
N LYS A 146 -8.97 -11.89 7.07
CA LYS A 146 -8.30 -11.93 5.76
C LYS A 146 -7.45 -10.68 5.53
N LYS A 147 -7.96 -9.49 5.87
CA LYS A 147 -7.21 -8.24 5.72
C LYS A 147 -5.96 -8.23 6.61
N LEU A 148 -6.05 -8.68 7.87
CA LEU A 148 -4.87 -8.80 8.74
C LEU A 148 -3.85 -9.79 8.17
N VAL A 149 -4.29 -10.94 7.63
CA VAL A 149 -3.39 -11.93 7.02
C VAL A 149 -2.74 -11.34 5.76
N ALA A 150 -3.49 -10.63 4.91
CA ALA A 150 -2.96 -9.98 3.72
C ALA A 150 -1.92 -8.90 4.05
N ILE A 151 -2.12 -8.11 5.11
CA ILE A 151 -1.10 -7.18 5.61
C ILE A 151 0.09 -7.95 6.18
N GLY A 152 -0.17 -9.04 6.92
CA GLY A 152 0.85 -9.90 7.51
C GLY A 152 1.79 -10.52 6.47
N SER A 153 1.25 -10.99 5.33
CA SER A 153 2.07 -11.57 4.25
C SER A 153 3.06 -10.58 3.64
N VAL A 154 2.73 -9.28 3.67
CA VAL A 154 3.64 -8.21 3.28
C VAL A 154 4.61 -7.86 4.41
N LEU A 155 4.14 -7.84 5.67
CA LEU A 155 4.97 -7.53 6.84
C LEU A 155 6.15 -8.50 6.99
N THR A 156 5.93 -9.79 6.75
CA THR A 156 6.97 -10.82 6.87
C THR A 156 8.14 -10.63 5.90
N MET A 157 7.90 -9.98 4.77
CA MET A 157 8.94 -9.57 3.81
C MET A 157 9.78 -8.39 4.34
N ASN A 158 9.22 -7.60 5.27
CA ASN A 158 9.84 -6.40 5.87
C ASN A 158 10.25 -5.31 4.86
N PRO A 159 9.40 -4.94 3.90
CA PRO A 159 9.75 -3.95 2.88
C PRO A 159 10.04 -2.56 3.50
N GLU A 160 10.71 -1.68 2.74
CA GLU A 160 10.92 -0.29 3.15
C GLU A 160 9.67 0.56 2.94
N VAL A 161 8.90 0.24 1.88
CA VAL A 161 7.66 0.94 1.51
C VAL A 161 6.49 -0.01 1.58
N PHE A 162 5.45 0.40 2.30
CA PHE A 162 4.16 -0.27 2.34
C PHE A 162 3.17 0.51 1.47
N VAL A 163 2.62 -0.14 0.46
CA VAL A 163 1.56 0.41 -0.40
C VAL A 163 0.28 -0.35 -0.11
N LEU A 164 -0.79 0.35 0.29
CA LEU A 164 -2.05 -0.28 0.66
C LEU A 164 -3.21 0.37 -0.12
N ASP A 165 -3.96 -0.45 -0.84
CA ASP A 165 -5.14 0.03 -1.56
C ASP A 165 -6.40 -0.18 -0.70
N GLU A 166 -7.03 0.92 -0.28
CA GLU A 166 -8.24 0.96 0.55
C GLU A 166 -8.21 -0.03 1.74
N PRO A 167 -7.20 0.02 2.63
CA PRO A 167 -6.98 -1.01 3.65
C PRO A 167 -8.09 -1.09 4.70
N PHE A 168 -8.94 -0.08 4.81
CA PHE A 168 -10.01 0.02 5.82
C PHE A 168 -11.40 -0.33 5.28
N ASN A 169 -11.53 -0.54 3.98
CA ASN A 169 -12.82 -0.74 3.34
C ASN A 169 -13.49 -2.03 3.81
N GLY A 170 -14.78 -1.95 4.13
CA GLY A 170 -15.58 -3.10 4.58
C GLY A 170 -15.23 -3.66 5.96
N LEU A 171 -14.36 -3.02 6.74
CA LEU A 171 -13.94 -3.49 8.05
C LEU A 171 -14.82 -2.98 9.18
N SER A 172 -15.04 -3.84 10.18
CA SER A 172 -15.61 -3.41 11.46
C SER A 172 -14.69 -2.42 12.17
N PRO A 173 -15.21 -1.60 13.11
CA PRO A 173 -14.41 -0.65 13.87
C PRO A 173 -13.21 -1.29 14.57
N TYR A 174 -13.38 -2.51 15.09
CA TYR A 174 -12.32 -3.27 15.76
C TYR A 174 -11.10 -3.51 14.85
N TYR A 175 -11.31 -4.12 13.67
CA TYR A 175 -10.20 -4.39 12.74
C TYR A 175 -9.58 -3.12 12.19
N ARG A 176 -10.39 -2.09 11.98
CA ARG A 176 -9.92 -0.78 11.54
C ARG A 176 -8.93 -0.17 12.55
N THR A 177 -9.28 -0.18 13.85
CA THR A 177 -8.40 0.29 14.92
C THR A 177 -7.09 -0.47 14.94
N LEU A 178 -7.13 -1.82 14.86
CA LEU A 178 -5.92 -2.64 14.81
C LEU A 178 -4.98 -2.27 13.66
N ILE A 179 -5.54 -2.05 12.46
CA ILE A 179 -4.73 -1.68 11.29
C ILE A 179 -4.15 -0.28 11.45
N VAL A 180 -4.91 0.69 11.95
CA VAL A 180 -4.39 2.05 12.22
C VAL A 180 -3.24 2.01 13.23
N GLU A 181 -3.39 1.27 14.32
CA GLU A 181 -2.32 1.09 15.32
C GLU A 181 -1.07 0.43 14.72
N LEU A 182 -1.26 -0.57 13.86
CA LEU A 182 -0.17 -1.23 13.16
C LEU A 182 0.57 -0.25 12.24
N LEU A 183 -0.17 0.50 11.41
CA LEU A 183 0.42 1.50 10.51
C LEU A 183 1.14 2.61 11.29
N ALA A 184 0.60 3.02 12.45
CA ALA A 184 1.27 3.97 13.34
C ALA A 184 2.62 3.44 13.84
N LYS A 185 2.70 2.16 14.23
CA LYS A 185 3.96 1.51 14.65
C LYS A 185 4.96 1.43 13.49
N LEU A 186 4.50 1.10 12.28
CA LEU A 186 5.34 1.07 11.08
C LEU A 186 5.90 2.48 10.76
N HIS A 187 5.06 3.51 10.79
CA HIS A 187 5.47 4.89 10.60
C HIS A 187 6.51 5.32 11.64
N GLN A 188 6.26 5.05 12.93
CA GLN A 188 7.21 5.34 14.02
C GLN A 188 8.54 4.59 13.87
N SER A 189 8.55 3.41 13.24
CA SER A 189 9.78 2.67 12.92
C SER A 189 10.52 3.17 11.66
N GLY A 190 10.05 4.25 11.05
CA GLY A 190 10.65 4.87 9.87
C GLY A 190 10.26 4.23 8.53
N LYS A 191 9.25 3.35 8.50
CA LYS A 191 8.73 2.80 7.25
C LYS A 191 7.97 3.87 6.47
N THR A 192 8.11 3.85 5.16
CA THR A 192 7.33 4.70 4.25
C THR A 192 6.00 4.02 3.97
N ILE A 193 4.90 4.76 4.07
CA ILE A 193 3.56 4.25 3.86
C ILE A 193 2.87 5.07 2.78
N ILE A 194 2.32 4.41 1.78
CA ILE A 194 1.48 5.04 0.75
C ILE A 194 0.16 4.29 0.76
N LEU A 195 -0.94 4.98 1.02
CA LEU A 195 -2.23 4.31 1.03
C LEU A 195 -3.32 5.14 0.34
N SER A 196 -4.30 4.45 -0.26
CA SER A 196 -5.54 5.09 -0.69
C SER A 196 -6.58 5.03 0.43
N SER A 197 -7.38 6.07 0.57
CA SER A 197 -8.51 6.10 1.50
C SER A 197 -9.56 7.12 1.08
N HIS A 198 -10.83 6.85 1.45
CA HIS A 198 -11.94 7.77 1.29
C HIS A 198 -12.27 8.55 2.58
N HIS A 199 -11.63 8.24 3.71
CA HIS A 199 -11.98 8.80 5.00
C HIS A 199 -10.76 9.34 5.74
N PHE A 200 -10.52 10.64 5.65
CA PHE A 200 -9.41 11.31 6.34
C PHE A 200 -9.46 11.12 7.87
N GLY A 201 -10.64 11.15 8.46
CA GLY A 201 -10.82 10.98 9.91
C GLY A 201 -10.23 9.68 10.48
N GLN A 202 -10.07 8.63 9.68
CA GLN A 202 -9.52 7.34 10.11
C GLN A 202 -8.00 7.31 10.14
N ILE A 203 -7.37 8.18 9.36
CA ILE A 203 -5.93 8.15 9.10
C ILE A 203 -5.20 9.43 9.52
N LYS A 204 -5.94 10.42 10.00
CA LYS A 204 -5.41 11.74 10.37
C LYS A 204 -4.21 11.67 11.33
N ASP A 205 -4.18 10.66 12.22
CA ASP A 205 -3.13 10.56 13.24
C ASP A 205 -1.82 10.01 12.69
N ILE A 206 -1.85 9.26 11.58
CA ILE A 206 -0.69 8.69 10.92
C ILE A 206 -0.31 9.39 9.62
N CYS A 207 -1.16 10.26 9.10
CA CYS A 207 -0.97 10.97 7.84
C CYS A 207 0.01 12.15 8.00
N ASP A 208 0.98 12.27 7.10
CA ASP A 208 1.84 13.45 6.96
C ASP A 208 1.33 14.37 5.86
N ARG A 209 0.98 13.79 4.70
CA ARG A 209 0.48 14.51 3.53
C ARG A 209 -0.65 13.76 2.84
N VAL A 210 -1.52 14.52 2.19
CA VAL A 210 -2.59 14.01 1.32
C VAL A 210 -2.35 14.48 -0.10
N ALA A 211 -2.41 13.55 -1.06
CA ALA A 211 -2.50 13.85 -2.49
C ALA A 211 -3.96 13.66 -2.93
N LEU A 212 -4.60 14.75 -3.36
CA LEU A 212 -6.01 14.75 -3.76
C LEU A 212 -6.13 14.57 -5.26
N PHE A 213 -6.71 13.45 -5.68
CA PHE A 213 -7.06 13.17 -7.07
C PHE A 213 -8.40 13.81 -7.48
N SER A 214 -8.47 14.20 -8.74
CA SER A 214 -9.69 14.69 -9.39
C SER A 214 -10.33 13.62 -10.29
N GLU A 215 -11.56 13.88 -10.73
CA GLU A 215 -12.24 13.11 -11.78
C GLU A 215 -11.51 13.17 -13.14
N GLN A 216 -10.62 14.14 -13.34
CA GLN A 216 -9.79 14.27 -14.53
C GLN A 216 -8.52 13.42 -14.50
N HIS A 217 -8.40 12.51 -13.52
CA HIS A 217 -7.26 11.61 -13.33
C HIS A 217 -5.93 12.32 -13.07
N GLN A 218 -5.98 13.48 -12.37
CA GLN A 218 -4.84 14.33 -12.04
C GLN A 218 -4.76 14.51 -10.51
N ILE A 219 -3.57 14.78 -9.99
CA ILE A 219 -3.40 15.29 -8.64
C ILE A 219 -3.67 16.80 -8.69
N GLN A 220 -4.76 17.23 -8.07
CA GLN A 220 -5.13 18.65 -8.00
C GLN A 220 -4.33 19.40 -6.95
N LYS A 221 -4.04 18.73 -5.82
CA LYS A 221 -3.43 19.36 -4.65
C LYS A 221 -2.68 18.33 -3.82
N ILE A 222 -1.55 18.72 -3.28
CA ILE A 222 -0.85 17.96 -2.25
C ILE A 222 -0.76 18.85 -1.02
N MET A 223 -1.25 18.36 0.12
CA MET A 223 -1.38 19.12 1.35
C MET A 223 -0.70 18.39 2.50
N THR A 224 -0.09 19.14 3.39
CA THR A 224 0.36 18.63 4.67
C THR A 224 -0.80 18.46 5.65
N LYS A 225 -0.64 17.58 6.64
CA LYS A 225 -1.61 17.42 7.73
C LYS A 225 -1.94 18.76 8.40
N ALA A 226 -0.95 19.63 8.61
CA ALA A 226 -1.14 20.92 9.24
C ALA A 226 -2.02 21.86 8.40
N GLU A 227 -1.83 21.89 7.08
CA GLU A 227 -2.67 22.67 6.17
C GLU A 227 -4.11 22.22 6.21
N ILE A 228 -4.36 20.88 6.18
CA ILE A 228 -5.71 20.31 6.23
C ILE A 228 -6.41 20.66 7.54
N LEU A 229 -5.74 20.48 8.69
CA LEU A 229 -6.32 20.74 10.00
C LEU A 229 -6.61 22.21 10.28
N ASN A 230 -5.87 23.12 9.63
CA ASN A 230 -6.07 24.57 9.74
C ASN A 230 -7.10 25.14 8.76
N ASP A 231 -7.58 24.32 7.81
CA ASP A 231 -8.63 24.71 6.86
C ASP A 231 -9.92 23.88 7.11
N PRO A 232 -10.92 24.43 7.82
CA PRO A 232 -12.17 23.70 8.10
C PRO A 232 -12.94 23.29 6.85
N ALA A 233 -12.84 24.04 5.75
CA ALA A 233 -13.50 23.72 4.50
C ALA A 233 -12.86 22.52 3.83
N GLU A 234 -11.53 22.47 3.78
CA GLU A 234 -10.76 21.34 3.26
C GLU A 234 -10.97 20.08 4.12
N LEU A 235 -10.95 20.24 5.45
CA LEU A 235 -11.22 19.14 6.39
C LEU A 235 -12.61 18.55 6.18
N ALA A 236 -13.64 19.40 5.99
CA ALA A 236 -15.00 18.97 5.70
C ALA A 236 -15.06 18.24 4.34
N HIS A 237 -14.40 18.77 3.31
CA HIS A 237 -14.33 18.14 1.99
C HIS A 237 -13.72 16.74 2.05
N LEU A 238 -12.55 16.59 2.68
CA LEU A 238 -11.86 15.29 2.83
C LEU A 238 -12.58 14.31 3.76
N SER A 239 -13.50 14.78 4.59
CA SER A 239 -14.29 13.91 5.49
C SER A 239 -15.53 13.33 4.81
N VAL A 240 -15.92 13.83 3.64
CA VAL A 240 -17.11 13.42 2.88
C VAL A 240 -16.75 12.60 1.64
N LEU A 241 -15.48 12.65 1.21
CA LEU A 241 -14.95 11.83 0.10
C LEU A 241 -14.89 10.35 0.47
#